data_5f567a21399f1ac9a7bf1f8ad7a71b99
#
_entry.id   5f567a21399f1ac9a7bf1f8ad7a71b99
#
_cell.length_a   1.000
_cell.length_b   1.000
_cell.length_c   1.000
_cell.angle_alpha   90.00
_cell.angle_beta   90.00
_cell.angle_gamma   90.00
#
_symmetry.space_group_name_H-M   'P 1'
#
loop_
_entity.id
_entity.type
_entity.pdbx_description
1 polymer ?
#
loop_
_entity_poly.entity_id
_entity_poly.type
_entity_poly.pdbx_seq_one_letter_code
_entity_poly.pdbx_strand_id
1 'polypeptide(L)'
;MEHLSNIELYYSLPAFIKERELILQNEEFHHCVNVMRNSTGNLLYITDGEGSIYTCTILRIKEKELTAEINGKHIFENKSKDIWFCIPVLKNPDRLKFAFEKCVELGITNFILFNSKNTVSKKLKPEKFHKTMLAAMKQSLRAHLPKIKSANFNEIIKLEGTKILFDQNEKQVFDGKFNFAAPVYFLFGPEGGFDKNEIDAVGLVNRFNLASNRLRSETAIIKCASLLKL
;
A
#
# COMPACT_ATOMS: atom_id res chain seq x y z
N MET A 1 -8.59 10.14 17.00
CA MET A 1 -7.70 9.00 16.69
C MET A 1 -6.89 8.48 17.87
N GLU A 2 -6.86 9.18 18.99
CA GLU A 2 -6.13 8.73 20.21
C GLU A 2 -6.57 7.36 20.76
N HIS A 3 -7.80 6.94 20.49
CA HIS A 3 -8.35 5.66 21.01
C HIS A 3 -7.94 4.42 20.23
N LEU A 4 -7.30 4.56 19.05
CA LEU A 4 -6.95 3.42 18.20
C LEU A 4 -5.47 3.01 18.30
N SER A 5 -4.61 3.75 18.98
CA SER A 5 -3.15 3.53 18.98
C SER A 5 -2.67 2.21 19.62
N ASN A 6 -3.50 1.56 20.44
CA ASN A 6 -3.14 0.34 21.18
C ASN A 6 -4.13 -0.81 20.89
N ILE A 7 -4.65 -0.92 19.69
CA ILE A 7 -5.58 -1.96 19.28
C ILE A 7 -4.92 -2.97 18.34
N GLU A 8 -5.46 -4.17 18.31
CA GLU A 8 -5.20 -5.14 17.26
C GLU A 8 -6.29 -5.01 16.19
N LEU A 9 -5.86 -4.74 14.95
CA LEU A 9 -6.77 -4.61 13.81
C LEU A 9 -6.84 -5.91 13.02
N TYR A 10 -8.05 -6.45 12.85
CA TYR A 10 -8.33 -7.61 12.02
C TYR A 10 -8.90 -7.19 10.67
N TYR A 11 -8.89 -8.11 9.71
CA TYR A 11 -9.46 -7.91 8.39
C TYR A 11 -10.57 -8.92 8.10
N SER A 12 -11.72 -8.46 7.64
CA SER A 12 -12.78 -9.30 7.11
C SER A 12 -13.11 -8.90 5.67
N LEU A 13 -13.31 -9.89 4.82
CA LEU A 13 -13.79 -9.63 3.46
C LEU A 13 -15.14 -8.92 3.51
N PRO A 14 -15.40 -7.90 2.67
CA PRO A 14 -16.68 -7.18 2.63
C PRO A 14 -17.90 -8.11 2.50
N ALA A 15 -17.75 -9.23 1.79
CA ALA A 15 -18.82 -10.23 1.62
C ALA A 15 -19.27 -10.90 2.95
N PHE A 16 -18.44 -10.85 3.99
CA PHE A 16 -18.72 -11.41 5.31
C PHE A 16 -19.21 -10.36 6.32
N ILE A 17 -19.43 -9.14 5.88
CA ILE A 17 -19.94 -8.03 6.68
C ILE A 17 -21.39 -7.75 6.32
N LYS A 18 -22.28 -7.86 7.30
CA LYS A 18 -23.71 -7.56 7.19
C LYS A 18 -24.03 -6.34 8.02
N GLU A 19 -25.29 -5.89 8.01
CA GLU A 19 -25.71 -4.66 8.75
C GLU A 19 -25.35 -4.69 10.26
N ARG A 20 -25.50 -5.85 10.90
CA ARG A 20 -25.32 -5.98 12.35
C ARG A 20 -24.26 -6.97 12.79
N GLU A 21 -23.80 -7.82 11.90
CA GLU A 21 -22.85 -8.88 12.23
C GLU A 21 -21.77 -8.99 11.16
N LEU A 22 -20.60 -9.42 11.58
CA LEU A 22 -19.53 -9.80 10.67
C LEU A 22 -18.89 -11.13 11.11
N ILE A 23 -18.19 -11.74 10.16
CA ILE A 23 -17.55 -13.05 10.37
C ILE A 23 -16.05 -12.91 10.14
N LEU A 24 -15.23 -13.42 11.07
CA LEU A 24 -13.80 -13.67 10.86
C LEU A 24 -13.57 -15.15 10.63
N GLN A 25 -12.75 -15.45 9.60
CA GLN A 25 -12.41 -16.82 9.19
C GLN A 25 -10.90 -16.95 8.91
N ASN A 26 -10.45 -18.16 8.70
CA ASN A 26 -9.11 -18.52 8.24
C ASN A 26 -7.98 -17.96 9.14
N GLU A 27 -6.96 -17.33 8.55
CA GLU A 27 -5.79 -16.78 9.25
C GLU A 27 -6.19 -15.72 10.30
N GLU A 28 -7.19 -14.87 10.00
CA GLU A 28 -7.67 -13.84 10.92
C GLU A 28 -8.39 -14.45 12.14
N PHE A 29 -9.22 -15.47 11.93
CA PHE A 29 -9.82 -16.22 13.02
C PHE A 29 -8.76 -16.89 13.91
N HIS A 30 -7.81 -17.61 13.29
CA HIS A 30 -6.72 -18.27 14.02
C HIS A 30 -5.91 -17.26 14.85
N HIS A 31 -5.55 -16.12 14.26
CA HIS A 31 -4.83 -15.08 14.98
C HIS A 31 -5.65 -14.52 16.14
N CYS A 32 -6.93 -14.20 15.91
CA CYS A 32 -7.82 -13.65 16.94
C CYS A 32 -8.01 -14.59 18.13
N VAL A 33 -8.35 -15.86 17.87
CA VAL A 33 -8.76 -16.81 18.93
C VAL A 33 -7.57 -17.57 19.51
N ASN A 34 -6.68 -18.08 18.65
CA ASN A 34 -5.63 -18.99 19.11
C ASN A 34 -4.35 -18.26 19.53
N VAL A 35 -4.01 -17.12 18.87
CA VAL A 35 -2.82 -16.35 19.21
C VAL A 35 -3.13 -15.30 20.26
N MET A 36 -4.13 -14.44 19.99
CA MET A 36 -4.51 -13.34 20.88
C MET A 36 -5.43 -13.79 22.03
N ARG A 37 -5.96 -15.03 21.97
CA ARG A 37 -6.80 -15.66 23.00
C ARG A 37 -8.07 -14.89 23.32
N ASN A 38 -8.65 -14.23 22.32
CA ASN A 38 -9.92 -13.56 22.47
C ASN A 38 -11.06 -14.58 22.67
N SER A 39 -12.04 -14.19 23.47
CA SER A 39 -13.21 -14.99 23.84
C SER A 39 -14.51 -14.21 23.59
N THR A 40 -15.66 -14.90 23.69
CA THR A 40 -16.99 -14.31 23.62
C THR A 40 -17.10 -13.13 24.59
N GLY A 41 -17.64 -12.00 24.11
CA GLY A 41 -17.75 -10.75 24.85
C GLY A 41 -16.56 -9.80 24.69
N ASN A 42 -15.42 -10.25 24.13
CA ASN A 42 -14.28 -9.35 23.88
C ASN A 42 -14.58 -8.38 22.74
N LEU A 43 -14.04 -7.16 22.89
CA LEU A 43 -14.09 -6.12 21.88
C LEU A 43 -13.02 -6.35 20.81
N LEU A 44 -13.41 -6.22 19.56
CA LEU A 44 -12.53 -6.31 18.39
C LEU A 44 -12.62 -5.07 17.51
N TYR A 45 -11.55 -4.79 16.78
CA TYR A 45 -11.53 -3.80 15.71
C TYR A 45 -11.25 -4.53 14.39
N ILE A 46 -12.15 -4.36 13.42
CA ILE A 46 -12.13 -5.12 12.16
C ILE A 46 -12.31 -4.17 10.99
N THR A 47 -11.43 -4.23 10.00
CA THR A 47 -11.57 -3.45 8.77
C THR A 47 -12.11 -4.29 7.62
N ASP A 48 -12.90 -3.66 6.73
CA ASP A 48 -13.31 -4.22 5.44
C ASP A 48 -12.25 -4.06 4.33
N GLY A 49 -11.21 -3.25 4.60
CA GLY A 49 -10.22 -2.89 3.58
C GLY A 49 -10.75 -1.91 2.51
N GLU A 50 -11.96 -1.40 2.65
CA GLU A 50 -12.61 -0.46 1.74
C GLU A 50 -12.81 0.93 2.37
N GLY A 51 -12.20 1.15 3.53
CA GLY A 51 -12.20 2.45 4.23
C GLY A 51 -12.97 2.45 5.54
N SER A 52 -13.51 1.32 5.99
CA SER A 52 -14.22 1.27 7.27
C SER A 52 -13.45 0.44 8.29
N ILE A 53 -13.48 0.90 9.55
CA ILE A 53 -13.10 0.12 10.72
C ILE A 53 -14.32 -0.01 11.61
N TYR A 54 -14.68 -1.25 11.92
CA TYR A 54 -15.80 -1.62 12.76
C TYR A 54 -15.34 -1.92 14.18
N THR A 55 -16.03 -1.40 15.16
CA THR A 55 -15.91 -1.81 16.56
C THR A 55 -16.94 -2.91 16.80
N CYS A 56 -16.50 -4.09 17.24
CA CYS A 56 -17.34 -5.27 17.31
C CYS A 56 -17.19 -5.99 18.65
N THR A 57 -18.22 -6.72 19.07
CA THR A 57 -18.18 -7.63 20.22
C THR A 57 -18.35 -9.07 19.73
N ILE A 58 -17.48 -9.99 20.16
CA ILE A 58 -17.59 -11.41 19.81
C ILE A 58 -18.87 -12.00 20.41
N LEU A 59 -19.79 -12.45 19.54
CA LEU A 59 -21.02 -13.12 19.96
C LEU A 59 -20.81 -14.62 20.17
N ARG A 60 -20.14 -15.28 19.25
CA ARG A 60 -19.90 -16.73 19.28
C ARG A 60 -18.64 -17.13 18.53
N ILE A 61 -18.01 -18.16 19.02
CA ILE A 61 -16.83 -18.80 18.41
C ILE A 61 -17.21 -20.22 18.04
N LYS A 62 -16.98 -20.60 16.78
CA LYS A 62 -17.09 -21.96 16.26
C LYS A 62 -15.69 -22.48 15.93
N GLU A 63 -15.64 -23.70 15.40
CA GLU A 63 -14.37 -24.40 15.14
C GLU A 63 -13.43 -23.65 14.17
N LYS A 64 -13.97 -22.95 13.16
CA LYS A 64 -13.19 -22.29 12.10
C LYS A 64 -13.61 -20.85 11.81
N GLU A 65 -14.54 -20.31 12.58
CA GLU A 65 -15.04 -18.95 12.40
C GLU A 65 -15.51 -18.35 13.72
N LEU A 66 -15.50 -17.03 13.81
CA LEU A 66 -16.25 -16.32 14.84
C LEU A 66 -17.25 -15.36 14.18
N THR A 67 -18.34 -15.13 14.90
CA THR A 67 -19.32 -14.08 14.57
C THR A 67 -19.21 -12.98 15.61
N ALA A 68 -19.14 -11.73 15.16
CA ALA A 68 -19.10 -10.56 16.02
C ALA A 68 -20.23 -9.59 15.66
N GLU A 69 -20.86 -8.97 16.67
CA GLU A 69 -21.85 -7.92 16.53
C GLU A 69 -21.15 -6.58 16.28
N ILE A 70 -21.65 -5.81 15.33
CA ILE A 70 -21.14 -4.48 15.01
C ILE A 70 -21.76 -3.47 15.98
N ASN A 71 -20.93 -2.86 16.82
CA ASN A 71 -21.32 -1.82 17.78
C ASN A 71 -21.13 -0.41 17.22
N GLY A 72 -20.19 -0.25 16.27
CA GLY A 72 -19.88 1.04 15.65
C GLY A 72 -19.10 0.90 14.35
N LYS A 73 -19.12 1.98 13.57
CA LYS A 73 -18.40 2.07 12.29
C LYS A 73 -17.71 3.42 12.17
N HIS A 74 -16.43 3.41 11.87
CA HIS A 74 -15.64 4.59 11.55
C HIS A 74 -15.22 4.54 10.09
N ILE A 75 -15.43 5.64 9.36
CA ILE A 75 -15.11 5.74 7.93
C ILE A 75 -13.89 6.64 7.78
N PHE A 76 -12.92 6.17 6.98
CA PHE A 76 -11.68 6.86 6.67
C PHE A 76 -11.59 7.18 5.18
N GLU A 77 -11.20 8.41 4.87
CA GLU A 77 -10.98 8.83 3.49
C GLU A 77 -9.69 8.21 2.94
N ASN A 78 -9.72 7.76 1.69
CA ASN A 78 -8.50 7.35 0.96
C ASN A 78 -7.85 8.56 0.28
N LYS A 79 -6.93 9.22 0.96
CA LYS A 79 -6.20 10.37 0.43
C LYS A 79 -5.24 10.03 -0.72
N SER A 80 -4.89 8.75 -0.89
CA SER A 80 -4.02 8.28 -1.97
C SER A 80 -4.77 7.56 -3.09
N LYS A 81 -6.11 7.66 -3.17
CA LYS A 81 -6.93 6.94 -4.15
C LYS A 81 -6.50 7.15 -5.61
N ASP A 82 -6.02 8.33 -5.93
CA ASP A 82 -5.59 8.72 -7.27
C ASP A 82 -4.04 8.78 -7.42
N ILE A 83 -3.30 8.26 -6.43
CA ILE A 83 -1.84 8.20 -6.43
C ILE A 83 -1.41 6.76 -6.66
N TRP A 84 -0.54 6.56 -7.66
CA TRP A 84 0.03 5.26 -8.02
C TRP A 84 1.54 5.28 -7.87
N PHE A 85 2.07 4.37 -7.08
CA PHE A 85 3.51 4.13 -6.99
C PHE A 85 3.92 3.04 -7.97
N CYS A 86 4.61 3.43 -9.04
CA CYS A 86 5.19 2.54 -10.03
C CYS A 86 6.57 2.11 -9.56
N ILE A 87 6.64 0.92 -8.97
CA ILE A 87 7.84 0.39 -8.32
C ILE A 87 8.50 -0.63 -9.26
N PRO A 88 9.80 -0.46 -9.59
CA PRO A 88 10.50 -1.43 -10.42
C PRO A 88 10.73 -2.74 -9.67
N VAL A 89 10.79 -3.84 -10.40
CA VAL A 89 11.27 -5.10 -9.85
C VAL A 89 12.74 -4.94 -9.45
N LEU A 90 13.03 -5.03 -8.16
CA LEU A 90 14.38 -4.91 -7.61
C LEU A 90 15.08 -6.27 -7.61
N LYS A 91 16.43 -6.26 -7.68
CA LYS A 91 17.26 -7.47 -7.62
C LYS A 91 17.06 -8.23 -6.31
N ASN A 92 16.94 -7.51 -5.19
CA ASN A 92 16.68 -8.08 -3.88
C ASN A 92 15.20 -7.98 -3.53
N PRO A 93 14.45 -9.10 -3.45
CA PRO A 93 13.03 -9.11 -3.13
C PRO A 93 12.70 -8.62 -1.71
N ASP A 94 13.63 -8.75 -0.75
CA ASP A 94 13.40 -8.28 0.63
C ASP A 94 13.38 -6.75 0.69
N ARG A 95 14.21 -6.06 -0.12
CA ARG A 95 14.16 -4.60 -0.24
C ARG A 95 12.84 -4.13 -0.86
N LEU A 96 12.36 -4.88 -1.86
CA LEU A 96 11.08 -4.59 -2.48
C LEU A 96 9.92 -4.80 -1.50
N LYS A 97 9.96 -5.89 -0.72
CA LYS A 97 9.01 -6.16 0.36
C LYS A 97 9.00 -5.03 1.40
N PHE A 98 10.18 -4.58 1.83
CA PHE A 98 10.35 -3.47 2.76
C PHE A 98 9.78 -2.16 2.21
N ALA A 99 10.02 -1.86 0.93
CA ALA A 99 9.46 -0.67 0.29
C ALA A 99 7.91 -0.69 0.29
N PHE A 100 7.28 -1.82 -0.07
CA PHE A 100 5.83 -1.96 -0.01
C PHE A 100 5.29 -1.77 1.40
N GLU A 101 5.90 -2.44 2.38
CA GLU A 101 5.52 -2.35 3.79
C GLU A 101 5.51 -0.88 4.26
N LYS A 102 6.63 -0.15 4.07
CA LYS A 102 6.74 1.24 4.52
C LYS A 102 5.87 2.20 3.74
N CYS A 103 5.65 1.97 2.45
CA CYS A 103 4.71 2.78 1.68
C CYS A 103 3.26 2.62 2.16
N VAL A 104 2.84 1.40 2.51
CA VAL A 104 1.50 1.16 3.10
C VAL A 104 1.36 1.85 4.44
N GLU A 105 2.35 1.75 5.34
CA GLU A 105 2.38 2.46 6.61
C GLU A 105 2.24 3.99 6.42
N LEU A 106 2.86 4.53 5.37
CA LEU A 106 2.80 5.95 5.00
C LEU A 106 1.52 6.33 4.24
N GLY A 107 0.61 5.40 3.98
CA GLY A 107 -0.72 5.66 3.43
C GLY A 107 -0.86 5.48 1.92
N ILE A 108 0.13 4.93 1.23
CA ILE A 108 0.01 4.59 -0.19
C ILE A 108 -0.84 3.33 -0.35
N THR A 109 -1.85 3.41 -1.21
CA THR A 109 -2.81 2.30 -1.44
C THR A 109 -2.75 1.69 -2.84
N ASN A 110 -2.08 2.33 -3.81
CA ASN A 110 -2.06 1.78 -5.18
C ASN A 110 -0.63 1.63 -5.70
N PHE A 111 -0.34 0.44 -6.20
CA PHE A 111 0.98 0.06 -6.67
C PHE A 111 0.93 -0.56 -8.07
N ILE A 112 1.93 -0.24 -8.89
CA ILE A 112 2.23 -0.94 -10.13
C ILE A 112 3.63 -1.50 -10.03
N LEU A 113 3.77 -2.83 -10.06
CA LEU A 113 5.06 -3.50 -10.16
C LEU A 113 5.44 -3.59 -11.64
N PHE A 114 6.60 -3.04 -12.04
CA PHE A 114 6.96 -3.01 -13.45
C PHE A 114 8.43 -3.40 -13.71
N ASN A 115 8.71 -3.76 -14.95
CA ASN A 115 10.07 -3.93 -15.45
C ASN A 115 10.44 -2.72 -16.29
N SER A 116 11.54 -2.06 -15.92
CA SER A 116 12.28 -1.10 -16.73
C SER A 116 13.29 -1.83 -17.61
N LYS A 117 13.83 -1.19 -18.64
CA LYS A 117 14.85 -1.75 -19.53
C LYS A 117 16.10 -2.24 -18.75
N ASN A 118 16.50 -1.51 -17.73
CA ASN A 118 17.67 -1.82 -16.90
C ASN A 118 17.34 -2.69 -15.67
N THR A 119 16.15 -3.32 -15.63
CA THR A 119 15.78 -4.27 -14.58
C THR A 119 16.52 -5.59 -14.76
N VAL A 120 17.35 -5.94 -13.79
CA VAL A 120 18.18 -7.17 -13.82
C VAL A 120 17.41 -8.41 -13.34
N SER A 121 16.24 -8.24 -12.76
CA SER A 121 15.52 -9.25 -12.00
C SER A 121 14.54 -10.09 -12.82
N LYS A 122 14.27 -11.30 -12.34
CA LYS A 122 13.22 -12.19 -12.88
C LYS A 122 11.82 -11.62 -12.60
N LYS A 123 10.83 -12.04 -13.41
CA LYS A 123 9.41 -11.70 -13.19
C LYS A 123 8.99 -12.07 -11.77
N LEU A 124 8.69 -11.06 -10.96
CA LEU A 124 8.01 -11.24 -9.68
C LEU A 124 6.49 -11.13 -9.89
N LYS A 125 5.75 -11.98 -9.19
CA LYS A 125 4.28 -11.94 -9.20
C LYS A 125 3.81 -10.99 -8.09
N PRO A 126 2.92 -10.02 -8.40
CA PRO A 126 2.37 -9.08 -7.41
C PRO A 126 1.76 -9.77 -6.19
N GLU A 127 1.14 -10.94 -6.41
CA GLU A 127 0.43 -11.70 -5.36
C GLU A 127 1.32 -12.05 -4.17
N LYS A 128 2.64 -12.15 -4.38
CA LYS A 128 3.60 -12.43 -3.30
C LYS A 128 3.66 -11.32 -2.23
N PHE A 129 3.21 -10.11 -2.57
CA PHE A 129 3.25 -8.97 -1.67
C PHE A 129 1.93 -8.73 -0.92
N HIS A 130 0.83 -9.40 -1.30
CA HIS A 130 -0.49 -9.19 -0.69
C HIS A 130 -0.46 -9.40 0.83
N LYS A 131 0.15 -10.52 1.31
CA LYS A 131 0.26 -10.78 2.75
C LYS A 131 1.06 -9.69 3.48
N THR A 132 2.15 -9.21 2.88
CA THR A 132 2.97 -8.14 3.47
C THR A 132 2.18 -6.83 3.56
N MET A 133 1.48 -6.45 2.49
CA MET A 133 0.70 -5.23 2.45
C MET A 133 -0.51 -5.29 3.40
N LEU A 134 -1.18 -6.45 3.49
CA LEU A 134 -2.26 -6.65 4.46
C LEU A 134 -1.75 -6.55 5.90
N ALA A 135 -0.61 -7.17 6.21
CA ALA A 135 0.00 -7.07 7.53
C ALA A 135 0.40 -5.62 7.87
N ALA A 136 1.01 -4.90 6.92
CA ALA A 136 1.39 -3.50 7.09
C ALA A 136 0.15 -2.60 7.29
N MET A 137 -0.93 -2.82 6.52
CA MET A 137 -2.20 -2.11 6.68
C MET A 137 -2.77 -2.29 8.09
N LYS A 138 -2.84 -3.52 8.58
CA LYS A 138 -3.35 -3.81 9.93
C LYS A 138 -2.48 -3.20 11.02
N GLN A 139 -1.16 -3.40 10.94
CA GLN A 139 -0.21 -2.89 11.92
C GLN A 139 -0.22 -1.36 12.02
N SER A 140 -0.40 -0.67 10.90
CA SER A 140 -0.46 0.80 10.84
C SER A 140 -1.88 1.36 11.00
N LEU A 141 -2.86 0.51 11.32
CA LEU A 141 -4.27 0.86 11.53
C LEU A 141 -4.91 1.59 10.33
N ARG A 142 -4.47 1.24 9.11
CA ARG A 142 -5.05 1.76 7.86
C ARG A 142 -6.29 0.97 7.49
N ALA A 143 -7.29 1.67 6.94
CA ALA A 143 -8.58 1.07 6.60
C ALA A 143 -8.72 0.67 5.12
N HIS A 144 -7.72 0.98 4.28
CA HIS A 144 -7.78 0.70 2.85
C HIS A 144 -6.76 -0.38 2.46
N LEU A 145 -7.26 -1.53 1.97
CA LEU A 145 -6.43 -2.62 1.49
C LEU A 145 -5.66 -2.18 0.23
N PRO A 146 -4.33 -2.25 0.24
CA PRO A 146 -3.55 -1.82 -0.91
C PRO A 146 -3.79 -2.69 -2.15
N LYS A 147 -3.84 -2.04 -3.31
CA LYS A 147 -3.96 -2.69 -4.63
C LYS A 147 -2.61 -2.74 -5.32
N ILE A 148 -2.28 -3.87 -5.91
CA ILE A 148 -1.07 -4.05 -6.70
C ILE A 148 -1.38 -4.74 -8.01
N LYS A 149 -0.83 -4.24 -9.10
CA LYS A 149 -0.90 -4.85 -10.43
C LYS A 149 0.48 -4.84 -11.09
N SER A 150 0.67 -5.66 -12.13
CA SER A 150 1.85 -5.62 -12.99
C SER A 150 1.56 -4.84 -14.27
N ALA A 151 2.58 -4.14 -14.77
CA ALA A 151 2.60 -3.54 -16.10
C ALA A 151 4.04 -3.50 -16.63
N ASN A 152 4.24 -3.18 -17.91
CA ASN A 152 5.54 -2.74 -18.41
C ASN A 152 5.58 -1.19 -18.46
N PHE A 153 6.79 -0.63 -18.63
CA PHE A 153 6.98 0.81 -18.64
C PHE A 153 6.10 1.51 -19.70
N ASN A 154 6.06 0.97 -20.93
CA ASN A 154 5.27 1.56 -22.02
C ASN A 154 3.76 1.53 -21.75
N GLU A 155 3.26 0.51 -21.06
CA GLU A 155 1.86 0.47 -20.63
C GLU A 155 1.57 1.57 -19.62
N ILE A 156 2.46 1.82 -18.65
CA ILE A 156 2.30 2.89 -17.66
C ILE A 156 2.26 4.27 -18.34
N ILE A 157 3.16 4.51 -19.30
CA ILE A 157 3.21 5.80 -20.02
C ILE A 157 1.91 6.08 -20.78
N LYS A 158 1.25 5.05 -21.31
CA LYS A 158 -0.02 5.16 -22.04
C LYS A 158 -1.24 5.37 -21.14
N LEU A 159 -1.15 5.13 -19.82
CA LEU A 159 -2.27 5.39 -18.93
C LEU A 159 -2.61 6.88 -18.93
N GLU A 160 -3.88 7.20 -18.80
CA GLU A 160 -4.32 8.58 -18.61
C GLU A 160 -3.84 9.13 -17.25
N GLY A 161 -3.48 10.41 -17.18
CA GLY A 161 -2.99 11.09 -15.98
C GLY A 161 -1.52 11.48 -16.02
N THR A 162 -1.03 12.11 -14.96
CA THR A 162 0.32 12.67 -14.85
C THR A 162 1.34 11.61 -14.46
N LYS A 163 2.49 11.56 -15.17
CA LYS A 163 3.64 10.71 -14.84
C LYS A 163 4.74 11.57 -14.27
N ILE A 164 5.24 11.21 -13.11
CA ILE A 164 6.37 11.86 -12.43
C ILE A 164 7.48 10.85 -12.29
N LEU A 165 8.64 11.15 -12.89
CA LEU A 165 9.79 10.26 -12.87
C LEU A 165 10.86 10.82 -11.93
N PHE A 166 11.42 9.95 -11.10
CA PHE A 166 12.52 10.28 -10.20
C PHE A 166 13.85 9.80 -10.75
N ASP A 167 14.73 10.74 -11.07
CA ASP A 167 16.10 10.48 -11.48
C ASP A 167 17.07 11.34 -10.65
N GLN A 168 18.16 10.73 -10.20
CA GLN A 168 19.18 11.41 -9.39
C GLN A 168 19.92 12.53 -10.12
N ASN A 169 19.92 12.54 -11.45
CA ASN A 169 20.60 13.52 -12.28
C ASN A 169 19.75 14.78 -12.54
N GLU A 170 18.48 14.78 -12.13
CA GLU A 170 17.61 15.92 -12.29
C GLU A 170 17.94 17.04 -11.30
N LYS A 171 17.82 18.29 -11.76
CA LYS A 171 18.11 19.48 -10.94
C LYS A 171 16.95 19.86 -10.03
N GLN A 172 15.72 19.63 -10.50
CA GLN A 172 14.50 19.97 -9.77
C GLN A 172 14.27 18.97 -8.63
N VAL A 173 14.18 19.47 -7.40
CA VAL A 173 13.93 18.65 -6.21
C VAL A 173 12.43 18.53 -5.97
N PHE A 174 11.95 17.33 -5.73
CA PHE A 174 10.58 17.08 -5.31
C PHE A 174 10.44 17.32 -3.79
N ASP A 175 9.59 18.26 -3.42
CA ASP A 175 9.33 18.64 -2.01
C ASP A 175 8.02 18.07 -1.45
N GLY A 176 7.34 17.21 -2.20
CA GLY A 176 6.04 16.62 -1.82
C GLY A 176 4.84 17.50 -2.14
N LYS A 177 5.04 18.73 -2.57
CA LYS A 177 3.96 19.61 -3.01
C LYS A 177 3.76 19.44 -4.51
N PHE A 178 2.56 19.13 -4.91
CA PHE A 178 2.22 19.01 -6.33
C PHE A 178 0.75 19.35 -6.54
N ASN A 179 0.48 19.96 -7.69
CA ASN A 179 -0.86 20.23 -8.18
C ASN A 179 -0.97 19.66 -9.61
N PHE A 180 -0.93 18.35 -9.70
CA PHE A 180 -1.03 17.65 -10.98
C PHE A 180 -2.43 17.10 -11.18
N ALA A 181 -2.85 17.02 -12.45
CA ALA A 181 -4.09 16.34 -12.78
C ALA A 181 -4.02 14.85 -12.37
N ALA A 182 -5.01 14.41 -11.60
CA ALA A 182 -5.15 13.00 -11.19
C ALA A 182 -5.71 12.14 -12.36
N PRO A 183 -5.37 10.84 -12.38
CA PRO A 183 -4.44 10.16 -11.48
C PRO A 183 -2.96 10.49 -11.71
N VAL A 184 -2.16 10.37 -10.64
CA VAL A 184 -0.72 10.64 -10.67
C VAL A 184 0.06 9.35 -10.50
N TYR A 185 1.05 9.12 -11.38
CA TYR A 185 1.92 7.95 -11.38
C TYR A 185 3.35 8.38 -11.05
N PHE A 186 3.83 7.97 -9.89
CA PHE A 186 5.21 8.19 -9.45
C PHE A 186 6.08 7.01 -9.88
N LEU A 187 7.03 7.25 -10.80
CA LEU A 187 7.90 6.23 -11.37
C LEU A 187 9.28 6.25 -10.70
N PHE A 188 9.68 5.13 -10.16
CA PHE A 188 10.99 4.95 -9.52
C PHE A 188 11.89 4.07 -10.37
N GLY A 189 13.19 4.43 -10.46
CA GLY A 189 14.15 3.66 -11.22
C GLY A 189 14.63 2.40 -10.49
N PRO A 190 14.98 1.31 -11.23
CA PRO A 190 15.71 0.18 -10.68
C PRO A 190 17.14 0.57 -10.29
N GLU A 191 17.92 -0.40 -9.76
CA GLU A 191 19.32 -0.15 -9.36
C GLU A 191 20.21 0.37 -10.50
N GLY A 192 19.87 0.02 -11.75
CA GLY A 192 20.56 0.51 -12.97
C GLY A 192 20.04 1.84 -13.53
N GLY A 193 19.05 2.46 -12.85
CA GLY A 193 18.37 3.68 -13.32
C GLY A 193 17.48 3.44 -14.54
N PHE A 194 16.89 4.53 -15.04
CA PHE A 194 16.10 4.52 -16.27
C PHE A 194 17.00 4.59 -17.53
N ASP A 195 16.53 4.01 -18.63
CA ASP A 195 17.10 4.22 -19.95
C ASP A 195 16.76 5.63 -20.47
N LYS A 196 17.58 6.17 -21.36
CA LYS A 196 17.36 7.51 -21.94
C LYS A 196 15.96 7.64 -22.58
N ASN A 197 15.51 6.62 -23.31
CA ASN A 197 14.21 6.66 -23.96
C ASN A 197 13.05 6.64 -22.92
N GLU A 198 13.24 5.95 -21.78
CA GLU A 198 12.27 5.95 -20.68
C GLU A 198 12.19 7.36 -20.05
N ILE A 199 13.33 8.01 -19.85
CA ILE A 199 13.40 9.39 -19.32
C ILE A 199 12.73 10.35 -20.28
N ASP A 200 13.05 10.27 -21.58
CA ASP A 200 12.52 11.20 -22.60
C ASP A 200 11.00 11.04 -22.78
N ALA A 201 10.46 9.84 -22.57
CA ALA A 201 9.02 9.55 -22.68
C ALA A 201 8.16 10.29 -21.64
N VAL A 202 8.73 10.72 -20.51
CA VAL A 202 7.99 11.41 -19.43
C VAL A 202 7.98 12.93 -19.60
N GLY A 203 8.88 13.48 -20.42
CA GLY A 203 9.03 14.92 -20.61
C GLY A 203 9.76 15.62 -19.44
N LEU A 204 10.35 16.78 -19.72
CA LEU A 204 11.25 17.49 -18.79
C LEU A 204 10.55 18.01 -17.53
N VAL A 205 9.33 18.52 -17.67
CA VAL A 205 8.60 19.18 -16.57
C VAL A 205 8.16 18.25 -15.43
N ASN A 206 8.16 16.94 -15.69
CA ASN A 206 7.70 15.92 -14.73
C ASN A 206 8.85 15.06 -14.22
N ARG A 207 10.09 15.56 -14.28
CA ARG A 207 11.28 14.87 -13.81
C ARG A 207 11.89 15.58 -12.60
N PHE A 208 12.15 14.82 -11.56
CA PHE A 208 12.62 15.37 -10.28
C PHE A 208 13.70 14.46 -9.68
N ASN A 209 14.55 15.03 -8.83
CA ASN A 209 15.31 14.26 -7.88
C ASN A 209 14.63 14.26 -6.49
N LEU A 210 15.06 13.34 -5.63
CA LEU A 210 14.57 13.24 -4.24
C LEU A 210 15.61 13.64 -3.21
N ALA A 211 16.89 13.73 -3.59
CA ALA A 211 17.98 14.06 -2.69
C ALA A 211 19.21 14.56 -3.45
N SER A 212 20.05 15.34 -2.79
CA SER A 212 21.35 15.80 -3.31
C SER A 212 22.39 14.67 -3.45
N ASN A 213 22.19 13.55 -2.75
CA ASN A 213 23.04 12.38 -2.80
C ASN A 213 22.31 11.19 -3.44
N ARG A 214 23.08 10.17 -3.84
CA ARG A 214 22.53 8.94 -4.41
C ARG A 214 21.74 8.16 -3.36
N LEU A 215 20.47 7.86 -3.67
CA LEU A 215 19.62 6.97 -2.88
C LEU A 215 19.54 5.58 -3.54
N ARG A 216 19.36 4.56 -2.72
CA ARG A 216 18.89 3.26 -3.22
C ARG A 216 17.42 3.36 -3.62
N SER A 217 16.98 2.50 -4.53
CA SER A 217 15.62 2.53 -5.05
C SER A 217 14.57 2.45 -3.95
N GLU A 218 14.69 1.50 -3.01
CA GLU A 218 13.79 1.38 -1.87
C GLU A 218 13.76 2.64 -0.99
N THR A 219 14.90 3.29 -0.80
CA THR A 219 14.99 4.55 -0.02
C THR A 219 14.30 5.70 -0.75
N ALA A 220 14.47 5.80 -2.07
CA ALA A 220 13.81 6.81 -2.89
C ALA A 220 12.28 6.67 -2.84
N ILE A 221 11.77 5.43 -2.95
CA ILE A 221 10.35 5.10 -2.87
C ILE A 221 9.76 5.54 -1.52
N ILE A 222 10.40 5.15 -0.41
CA ILE A 222 9.93 5.48 0.95
C ILE A 222 10.01 6.98 1.20
N LYS A 223 11.10 7.63 0.76
CA LYS A 223 11.24 9.09 0.88
C LYS A 223 10.13 9.83 0.16
N CYS A 224 9.81 9.45 -1.07
CA CYS A 224 8.69 10.03 -1.80
C CYS A 224 7.38 9.86 -1.02
N ALA A 225 7.07 8.65 -0.53
CA ALA A 225 5.87 8.41 0.27
C ALA A 225 5.80 9.31 1.51
N SER A 226 6.92 9.51 2.21
CA SER A 226 6.97 10.37 3.42
C SER A 226 6.74 11.86 3.11
N LEU A 227 7.09 12.32 1.92
CA LEU A 227 6.91 13.72 1.50
C LEU A 227 5.43 14.05 1.19
N LEU A 228 4.62 13.05 0.82
CA LEU A 228 3.22 13.27 0.40
C LEU A 228 2.27 13.64 1.54
N LYS A 229 2.60 13.37 2.80
CA LYS A 229 1.80 13.71 4.01
C LYS A 229 0.34 13.23 3.92
N LEU A 230 0.13 11.94 3.63
CA LEU A 230 -1.17 11.29 3.43
C LEU A 230 -1.89 10.94 4.74
#